data_a2716e683faa24dfd786e01c6671f3ee
#
_entry.id   a2716e683faa24dfd786e01c6671f3ee
#
_cell.length_a   1.000
_cell.length_b   1.000
_cell.length_c   1.000
_cell.angle_alpha   90.00
_cell.angle_beta   90.00
_cell.angle_gamma   90.00
#
_symmetry.space_group_name_H-M   'P 1'
#
loop_
_entity.id
_entity.type
_entity.pdbx_description
1 polymer ?
#
loop_
_entity_poly.entity_id
_entity_poly.type
_entity_poly.pdbx_seq_one_letter_code
_entity_poly.pdbx_strand_id
1 'polypeptide(L)'
;MRNVISLVKMQFENLFSLNKTFLAMIGISVLIPFVIPEMATYAVGIIVIAFTNITVGREKACNIDNLVRTLPVKVNEYILSRYVFGIIGIFISIVIMSIVALLLKGSPYISVESVVISALVLGSVLVGIITPIITIIGPEKGKIVVILLTLLPLMFIMKLPELLSEININLLNKNILFLLIMLSTILIMYISYLVTVNIYNRVEL
;
A
#
# COMPACT_ATOMS: atom_id res chain seq x y z
N MET A 1 -21.93 5.10 3.18
CA MET A 1 -20.77 6.02 3.18
C MET A 1 -20.39 6.52 4.57
N ARG A 2 -21.33 6.94 5.43
CA ARG A 2 -21.01 7.41 6.80
C ARG A 2 -20.24 6.37 7.63
N ASN A 3 -20.62 5.10 7.54
CA ASN A 3 -19.94 4.01 8.26
C ASN A 3 -18.49 3.79 7.78
N VAL A 4 -18.22 3.87 6.47
CA VAL A 4 -16.87 3.74 5.91
C VAL A 4 -15.93 4.83 6.43
N ILE A 5 -16.40 6.08 6.48
CA ILE A 5 -15.62 7.21 7.02
C ILE A 5 -15.30 7.00 8.50
N SER A 6 -16.29 6.55 9.29
CA SER A 6 -16.08 6.28 10.72
C SER A 6 -15.07 5.14 10.94
N LEU A 7 -15.10 4.09 10.11
CA LEU A 7 -14.14 3.00 10.16
C LEU A 7 -12.73 3.45 9.76
N VAL A 8 -12.60 4.27 8.72
CA VAL A 8 -11.31 4.85 8.32
C VAL A 8 -10.75 5.74 9.44
N LYS A 9 -11.58 6.55 10.09
CA LYS A 9 -11.16 7.36 11.24
C LYS A 9 -10.65 6.48 12.39
N MET A 10 -11.34 5.40 12.71
CA MET A 10 -10.89 4.41 13.71
C MET A 10 -9.52 3.83 13.35
N GLN A 11 -9.28 3.51 12.07
CA GLN A 11 -7.99 3.00 11.61
C GLN A 11 -6.86 4.03 11.80
N PHE A 12 -7.14 5.33 11.58
CA PHE A 12 -6.20 6.41 11.88
C PHE A 12 -5.92 6.53 13.39
N GLU A 13 -6.94 6.47 14.23
CA GLU A 13 -6.78 6.50 15.69
C GLU A 13 -5.91 5.32 16.16
N ASN A 14 -6.14 4.13 15.61
CA ASN A 14 -5.32 2.94 15.85
C ASN A 14 -3.87 3.13 15.42
N LEU A 15 -3.64 3.74 14.25
CA LEU A 15 -2.31 4.03 13.75
C LEU A 15 -1.55 5.00 14.68
N PHE A 16 -2.19 6.09 15.07
CA PHE A 16 -1.59 7.10 15.95
C PHE A 16 -1.35 6.60 17.38
N SER A 17 -2.09 5.62 17.84
CA SER A 17 -1.87 5.03 19.16
C SER A 17 -0.57 4.19 19.22
N LEU A 18 -0.04 3.72 18.09
CA LEU A 18 1.25 3.02 17.94
C LEU A 18 2.39 3.95 17.50
N ASN A 19 2.34 5.18 17.94
CA ASN A 19 3.14 6.31 17.45
C ASN A 19 4.64 5.99 17.28
N LYS A 20 5.26 5.28 18.24
CA LYS A 20 6.71 5.02 18.21
C LYS A 20 7.12 4.08 17.07
N THR A 21 6.44 2.96 16.90
CA THR A 21 6.78 1.97 15.86
C THR A 21 6.49 2.51 14.46
N PHE A 22 5.36 3.20 14.31
CA PHE A 22 4.98 3.81 13.05
C PHE A 22 5.95 4.93 12.64
N LEU A 23 6.29 5.84 13.56
CA LEU A 23 7.27 6.90 13.32
C LEU A 23 8.67 6.34 13.01
N ALA A 24 9.08 5.26 13.71
CA ALA A 24 10.35 4.61 13.43
C ALA A 24 10.39 4.03 11.99
N MET A 25 9.32 3.37 11.54
CA MET A 25 9.26 2.83 10.18
C MET A 25 9.27 3.94 9.12
N ILE A 26 8.52 5.01 9.32
CA ILE A 26 8.58 6.19 8.42
C ILE A 26 9.97 6.82 8.45
N GLY A 27 10.57 7.00 9.63
CA GLY A 27 11.90 7.58 9.78
C GLY A 27 12.96 6.75 9.03
N ILE A 28 12.94 5.43 9.18
CA ILE A 28 13.82 4.53 8.44
C ILE A 28 13.59 4.67 6.93
N SER A 29 12.33 4.67 6.50
CA SER A 29 11.99 4.81 5.07
C SER A 29 12.49 6.12 4.46
N VAL A 30 12.42 7.20 5.21
CA VAL A 30 12.95 8.51 4.78
C VAL A 30 14.46 8.52 4.72
N LEU A 31 15.15 7.85 5.65
CA LEU A 31 16.62 7.82 5.72
C LEU A 31 17.26 6.92 4.65
N ILE A 32 16.61 5.84 4.23
CA ILE A 32 17.15 4.90 3.24
C ILE A 32 17.61 5.60 1.96
N PRO A 33 16.84 6.49 1.30
CA PRO A 33 17.25 7.15 0.07
C PRO A 33 18.44 8.10 0.22
N PHE A 34 18.69 8.63 1.44
CA PHE A 34 19.87 9.46 1.70
C PHE A 34 21.15 8.65 1.75
N VAL A 35 21.06 7.36 2.14
CA VAL A 35 22.23 6.46 2.20
C VAL A 35 22.38 5.72 0.86
N ILE A 36 21.28 5.23 0.30
CA ILE A 36 21.24 4.44 -0.94
C ILE A 36 20.11 5.00 -1.82
N PRO A 37 20.42 5.96 -2.70
CA PRO A 37 19.42 6.62 -3.54
C PRO A 37 18.59 5.65 -4.40
N GLU A 38 19.19 4.58 -4.88
CA GLU A 38 18.55 3.52 -5.68
C GLU A 38 17.38 2.83 -4.96
N MET A 39 17.40 2.85 -3.62
CA MET A 39 16.36 2.23 -2.79
C MET A 39 15.15 3.15 -2.50
N ALA A 40 15.03 4.30 -3.15
CA ALA A 40 13.90 5.20 -2.94
C ALA A 40 12.54 4.55 -3.25
N THR A 41 12.48 3.70 -4.28
CA THR A 41 11.28 2.93 -4.64
C THR A 41 10.86 1.95 -3.54
N TYR A 42 11.84 1.32 -2.88
CA TYR A 42 11.57 0.41 -1.75
C TYR A 42 11.05 1.17 -0.52
N ALA A 43 11.56 2.36 -0.28
CA ALA A 43 11.12 3.20 0.82
C ALA A 43 9.62 3.51 0.72
N VAL A 44 9.11 3.74 -0.49
CA VAL A 44 7.66 3.87 -0.75
C VAL A 44 6.91 2.62 -0.28
N GLY A 45 7.38 1.44 -0.69
CA GLY A 45 6.77 0.16 -0.32
C GLY A 45 6.72 -0.04 1.20
N ILE A 46 7.80 0.31 1.92
CA ILE A 46 7.88 0.20 3.38
C ILE A 46 6.82 1.08 4.04
N ILE A 47 6.61 2.31 3.56
CA ILE A 47 5.58 3.21 4.10
C ILE A 47 4.18 2.60 3.91
N VAL A 48 3.86 2.10 2.71
CA VAL A 48 2.56 1.48 2.43
C VAL A 48 2.33 0.22 3.28
N ILE A 49 3.36 -0.62 3.42
CA ILE A 49 3.31 -1.80 4.29
C ILE A 49 3.10 -1.40 5.75
N ALA A 50 3.77 -0.34 6.22
CA ALA A 50 3.61 0.16 7.57
C ALA A 50 2.16 0.59 7.83
N PHE A 51 1.55 1.32 6.90
CA PHE A 51 0.15 1.72 7.01
C PHE A 51 -0.79 0.52 7.11
N THR A 52 -0.65 -0.46 6.22
CA THR A 52 -1.57 -1.60 6.14
C THR A 52 -1.38 -2.61 7.27
N ASN A 53 -0.14 -2.99 7.59
CA ASN A 53 0.14 -4.05 8.58
C ASN A 53 -0.05 -3.60 10.03
N ILE A 54 0.36 -2.37 10.36
CA ILE A 54 0.30 -1.87 11.74
C ILE A 54 -1.14 -1.74 12.21
N THR A 55 -2.02 -1.20 11.36
CA THR A 55 -3.44 -1.04 11.70
C THR A 55 -4.13 -2.37 11.93
N VAL A 56 -3.91 -3.34 11.04
CA VAL A 56 -4.57 -4.64 11.16
C VAL A 56 -4.02 -5.46 12.32
N GLY A 57 -2.71 -5.36 12.59
CA GLY A 57 -2.11 -6.00 13.77
C GLY A 57 -2.75 -5.52 15.07
N ARG A 58 -3.07 -4.22 15.15
CA ARG A 58 -3.74 -3.64 16.31
C ARG A 58 -5.23 -3.99 16.39
N GLU A 59 -5.92 -3.96 15.27
CA GLU A 59 -7.33 -4.36 15.21
C GLU A 59 -7.53 -5.76 15.82
N LYS A 60 -6.62 -6.69 15.53
CA LYS A 60 -6.65 -8.03 16.12
C LYS A 60 -6.26 -8.07 17.59
N ALA A 61 -5.20 -7.35 17.98
CA ALA A 61 -4.80 -7.28 19.39
C ALA A 61 -5.91 -6.73 20.29
N CYS A 62 -6.77 -5.86 19.75
CA CYS A 62 -7.92 -5.29 20.45
C CYS A 62 -9.24 -6.06 20.18
N ASN A 63 -9.21 -7.21 19.49
CA ASN A 63 -10.41 -7.99 19.11
C ASN A 63 -11.47 -7.15 18.37
N ILE A 64 -11.07 -6.17 17.59
CA ILE A 64 -11.96 -5.24 16.87
C ILE A 64 -12.82 -5.99 15.85
N ASP A 65 -12.31 -7.06 15.26
CA ASP A 65 -13.08 -7.92 14.35
C ASP A 65 -14.37 -8.44 15.01
N ASN A 66 -14.30 -8.87 16.28
CA ASN A 66 -15.48 -9.30 17.04
C ASN A 66 -16.43 -8.13 17.35
N LEU A 67 -15.88 -6.96 17.61
CA LEU A 67 -16.66 -5.75 17.87
C LEU A 67 -17.37 -5.25 16.60
N VAL A 68 -16.69 -5.30 15.45
CA VAL A 68 -17.28 -4.93 14.15
C VAL A 68 -18.44 -5.87 13.78
N ARG A 69 -18.37 -7.15 14.14
CA ARG A 69 -19.47 -8.13 13.94
C ARG A 69 -20.72 -7.81 14.78
N THR A 70 -20.57 -7.15 15.91
CA THR A 70 -21.71 -6.72 16.75
C THR A 70 -22.31 -5.38 16.31
N LEU A 71 -21.60 -4.63 15.46
CA LEU A 71 -22.08 -3.37 14.92
C LEU A 71 -22.95 -3.60 13.68
N PRO A 72 -23.94 -2.73 13.41
CA PRO A 72 -24.77 -2.80 12.21
C PRO A 72 -24.01 -2.29 10.96
N VAL A 73 -22.83 -2.88 10.70
CA VAL A 73 -21.95 -2.51 9.57
C VAL A 73 -21.95 -3.67 8.58
N LYS A 74 -22.16 -3.36 7.31
CA LYS A 74 -22.08 -4.37 6.23
C LYS A 74 -20.63 -4.76 5.99
N VAL A 75 -20.39 -6.06 5.75
CA VAL A 75 -19.06 -6.61 5.39
C VAL A 75 -18.39 -5.79 4.28
N ASN A 76 -19.14 -5.45 3.25
CA ASN A 76 -18.62 -4.65 2.13
C ASN A 76 -18.12 -3.27 2.59
N GLU A 77 -18.77 -2.62 3.54
CA GLU A 77 -18.34 -1.32 4.07
C GLU A 77 -17.05 -1.46 4.90
N TYR A 78 -16.92 -2.54 5.65
CA TYR A 78 -15.71 -2.84 6.43
C TYR A 78 -14.51 -3.11 5.52
N ILE A 79 -14.66 -3.99 4.54
CA ILE A 79 -13.58 -4.27 3.58
C ILE A 79 -13.23 -3.01 2.78
N LEU A 80 -14.23 -2.27 2.31
CA LEU A 80 -14.01 -1.02 1.58
C LEU A 80 -13.19 -0.01 2.40
N SER A 81 -13.44 0.10 3.70
CA SER A 81 -12.69 1.02 4.56
C SER A 81 -11.20 0.70 4.60
N ARG A 82 -10.81 -0.58 4.56
CA ARG A 82 -9.41 -1.02 4.51
C ARG A 82 -8.72 -0.63 3.21
N TYR A 83 -9.42 -0.78 2.07
CA TYR A 83 -8.88 -0.33 0.78
C TYR A 83 -8.74 1.20 0.71
N VAL A 84 -9.74 1.93 1.18
CA VAL A 84 -9.67 3.41 1.25
C VAL A 84 -8.49 3.83 2.12
N PHE A 85 -8.28 3.19 3.27
CA PHE A 85 -7.15 3.47 4.14
C PHE A 85 -5.80 3.15 3.47
N GLY A 86 -5.70 2.04 2.73
CA GLY A 86 -4.53 1.69 1.94
C GLY A 86 -4.23 2.73 0.85
N ILE A 87 -5.26 3.23 0.15
CA ILE A 87 -5.13 4.30 -0.84
C ILE A 87 -4.60 5.59 -0.20
N ILE A 88 -5.11 5.96 0.96
CA ILE A 88 -4.60 7.12 1.71
C ILE A 88 -3.12 6.90 2.07
N GLY A 89 -2.73 5.70 2.46
CA GLY A 89 -1.32 5.33 2.70
C GLY A 89 -0.43 5.53 1.46
N ILE A 90 -0.93 5.19 0.27
CA ILE A 90 -0.23 5.45 -1.00
C ILE A 90 -0.05 6.96 -1.22
N PHE A 91 -1.10 7.76 -1.04
CA PHE A 91 -1.01 9.21 -1.18
C PHE A 91 -0.01 9.84 -0.20
N ILE A 92 -0.03 9.41 1.05
CA ILE A 92 0.92 9.89 2.07
C ILE A 92 2.36 9.50 1.68
N SER A 93 2.57 8.28 1.18
CA SER A 93 3.90 7.85 0.72
C SER A 93 4.41 8.69 -0.46
N ILE A 94 3.52 9.06 -1.40
CA ILE A 94 3.85 9.96 -2.52
C ILE A 94 4.31 11.30 -1.98
N VAL A 95 3.57 11.91 -1.05
CA VAL A 95 3.91 13.22 -0.49
C VAL A 95 5.27 13.18 0.22
N ILE A 96 5.46 12.22 1.13
CA ILE A 96 6.70 12.09 1.89
C ILE A 96 7.90 11.89 0.97
N MET A 97 7.80 10.93 0.05
CA MET A 97 8.92 10.60 -0.83
C MET A 97 9.17 11.63 -1.92
N SER A 98 8.15 12.39 -2.34
CA SER A 98 8.36 13.54 -3.23
C SER A 98 9.16 14.65 -2.55
N ILE A 99 8.93 14.89 -1.27
CA ILE A 99 9.75 15.82 -0.48
C ILE A 99 11.20 15.34 -0.41
N VAL A 100 11.42 14.04 -0.15
CA VAL A 100 12.76 13.44 -0.14
C VAL A 100 13.44 13.58 -1.51
N ALA A 101 12.72 13.32 -2.60
CA ALA A 101 13.24 13.48 -3.94
C ALA A 101 13.64 14.94 -4.28
N LEU A 102 12.88 15.91 -3.76
CA LEU A 102 13.22 17.32 -3.90
C LEU A 102 14.46 17.73 -3.09
N LEU A 103 14.66 17.12 -1.93
CA LEU A 103 15.87 17.37 -1.11
C LEU A 103 17.13 16.74 -1.72
N LEU A 104 16.99 15.60 -2.39
CA LEU A 104 18.06 14.88 -3.08
C LEU A 104 18.26 15.35 -4.53
N LYS A 105 17.93 16.61 -4.85
CA LYS A 105 18.14 17.21 -6.18
C LYS A 105 19.58 17.00 -6.64
N GLY A 106 19.73 16.31 -7.79
CA GLY A 106 21.04 16.00 -8.40
C GLY A 106 21.38 14.51 -8.41
N SER A 107 20.64 13.67 -7.73
CA SER A 107 20.78 12.23 -7.88
C SER A 107 20.13 11.76 -9.19
N PRO A 108 20.85 11.07 -10.07
CA PRO A 108 20.28 10.55 -11.32
C PRO A 108 19.23 9.45 -11.07
N TYR A 109 19.17 8.88 -9.87
CA TYR A 109 18.33 7.75 -9.53
C TYR A 109 16.96 8.13 -8.96
N ILE A 110 16.77 9.39 -8.52
CA ILE A 110 15.54 9.82 -7.86
C ILE A 110 14.97 11.05 -8.59
N SER A 111 13.80 10.86 -9.20
CA SER A 111 12.97 11.94 -9.70
C SER A 111 11.59 11.90 -9.03
N VAL A 112 10.92 13.04 -8.90
CA VAL A 112 9.55 13.08 -8.39
C VAL A 112 8.62 12.21 -9.24
N GLU A 113 8.83 12.19 -10.55
CA GLU A 113 8.06 11.39 -11.49
C GLU A 113 8.22 9.89 -11.22
N SER A 114 9.47 9.42 -11.04
CA SER A 114 9.75 8.00 -10.72
C SER A 114 9.14 7.58 -9.36
N VAL A 115 9.17 8.47 -8.37
CA VAL A 115 8.55 8.25 -7.06
C VAL A 115 7.03 8.11 -7.18
N VAL A 116 6.37 8.98 -7.93
CA VAL A 116 4.90 8.92 -8.11
C VAL A 116 4.51 7.63 -8.84
N ILE A 117 5.19 7.28 -9.92
CA ILE A 117 4.91 6.05 -10.67
C ILE A 117 5.14 4.82 -9.81
N SER A 118 6.27 4.75 -9.12
CA SER A 118 6.58 3.61 -8.23
C SER A 118 5.58 3.49 -7.07
N ALA A 119 5.16 4.61 -6.49
CA ALA A 119 4.17 4.61 -5.42
C ALA A 119 2.80 4.11 -5.90
N LEU A 120 2.37 4.50 -7.07
CA LEU A 120 1.11 4.04 -7.66
C LEU A 120 1.17 2.53 -7.97
N VAL A 121 2.20 2.09 -8.66
CA VAL A 121 2.33 0.68 -9.07
C VAL A 121 2.58 -0.22 -7.86
N LEU A 122 3.64 0.03 -7.10
CA LEU A 122 3.99 -0.75 -5.91
C LEU A 122 2.90 -0.68 -4.85
N GLY A 123 2.43 0.53 -4.55
CA GLY A 123 1.43 0.75 -3.53
C GLY A 123 0.13 0.01 -3.84
N SER A 124 -0.35 0.05 -5.09
CA SER A 124 -1.57 -0.66 -5.48
C SER A 124 -1.41 -2.18 -5.44
N VAL A 125 -0.26 -2.71 -5.88
CA VAL A 125 0.04 -4.15 -5.82
C VAL A 125 0.14 -4.59 -4.35
N LEU A 126 0.86 -3.85 -3.52
CA LEU A 126 1.01 -4.18 -2.10
C LEU A 126 -0.32 -4.13 -1.36
N VAL A 127 -1.11 -3.07 -1.50
CA VAL A 127 -2.43 -2.98 -0.87
C VAL A 127 -3.35 -4.07 -1.41
N GLY A 128 -3.32 -4.32 -2.73
CA GLY A 128 -4.13 -5.36 -3.38
C GLY A 128 -3.79 -6.78 -2.93
N ILE A 129 -2.55 -7.06 -2.52
CA ILE A 129 -2.13 -8.37 -2.03
C ILE A 129 -2.29 -8.47 -0.50
N ILE A 130 -1.82 -7.46 0.22
CA ILE A 130 -1.76 -7.48 1.68
C ILE A 130 -3.16 -7.46 2.29
N THR A 131 -4.05 -6.61 1.78
CA THR A 131 -5.40 -6.45 2.33
C THR A 131 -6.21 -7.75 2.33
N PRO A 132 -6.34 -8.52 1.22
CA PRO A 132 -7.04 -9.79 1.24
C PRO A 132 -6.39 -10.82 2.16
N ILE A 133 -5.06 -10.96 2.12
CA ILE A 133 -4.35 -11.94 2.92
C ILE A 133 -4.57 -11.70 4.41
N ILE A 134 -4.36 -10.48 4.86
CA ILE A 134 -4.50 -10.15 6.28
C ILE A 134 -5.97 -10.21 6.72
N THR A 135 -6.91 -9.84 5.85
CA THR A 135 -8.34 -9.88 6.17
C THR A 135 -8.86 -11.31 6.30
N ILE A 136 -8.39 -12.23 5.45
CA ILE A 136 -8.88 -13.61 5.38
C ILE A 136 -8.11 -14.53 6.34
N ILE A 137 -6.78 -14.52 6.26
CA ILE A 137 -5.92 -15.46 7.00
C ILE A 137 -5.61 -14.92 8.40
N GLY A 138 -5.70 -13.61 8.56
CA GLY A 138 -5.36 -12.90 9.78
C GLY A 138 -3.87 -12.53 9.86
N PRO A 139 -3.51 -11.55 10.70
CA PRO A 139 -2.17 -10.96 10.72
C PRO A 139 -1.08 -11.92 11.23
N GLU A 140 -1.39 -12.88 12.11
CA GLU A 140 -0.37 -13.78 12.65
C GLU A 140 0.09 -14.81 11.62
N LYS A 141 -0.85 -15.53 11.01
CA LYS A 141 -0.56 -16.54 9.99
C LYS A 141 -0.23 -15.89 8.63
N GLY A 142 -0.83 -14.74 8.33
CA GLY A 142 -0.58 -13.97 7.12
C GLY A 142 0.79 -13.31 7.07
N LYS A 143 1.47 -13.11 8.20
CA LYS A 143 2.76 -12.40 8.28
C LYS A 143 3.84 -12.99 7.37
N ILE A 144 4.01 -14.30 7.41
CA ILE A 144 5.01 -15.00 6.59
C ILE A 144 4.64 -14.91 5.10
N VAL A 145 3.36 -15.11 4.79
CA VAL A 145 2.85 -15.03 3.42
C VAL A 145 3.00 -13.61 2.86
N VAL A 146 2.71 -12.60 3.68
CA VAL A 146 2.88 -11.19 3.31
C VAL A 146 4.35 -10.87 3.06
N ILE A 147 5.28 -11.30 3.91
CA ILE A 147 6.72 -11.08 3.72
C ILE A 147 7.17 -11.72 2.39
N LEU A 148 6.83 -12.97 2.14
CA LEU A 148 7.21 -13.66 0.90
C LEU A 148 6.61 -12.99 -0.35
N LEU A 149 5.32 -12.63 -0.30
CA LEU A 149 4.64 -11.99 -1.41
C LEU A 149 5.05 -10.53 -1.64
N THR A 150 5.53 -9.82 -0.62
CA THR A 150 6.06 -8.47 -0.79
C THR A 150 7.47 -8.47 -1.40
N LEU A 151 8.25 -9.53 -1.19
CA LEU A 151 9.56 -9.66 -1.83
C LEU A 151 9.45 -9.87 -3.35
N LEU A 152 8.42 -10.58 -3.82
CA LEU A 152 8.23 -10.83 -5.25
C LEU A 152 8.05 -9.54 -6.08
N PRO A 153 7.10 -8.64 -5.79
CA PRO A 153 6.96 -7.38 -6.51
C PRO A 153 8.22 -6.50 -6.44
N LEU A 154 8.92 -6.53 -5.29
CA LEU A 154 10.17 -5.79 -5.12
C LEU A 154 11.25 -6.30 -6.09
N MET A 155 11.39 -7.62 -6.25
CA MET A 155 12.34 -8.20 -7.23
C MET A 155 11.97 -7.87 -8.68
N PHE A 156 10.67 -7.85 -9.01
CA PHE A 156 10.21 -7.48 -10.35
C PHE A 156 10.50 -6.01 -10.68
N ILE A 157 10.37 -5.11 -9.72
CA ILE A 157 10.60 -3.67 -9.90
C ILE A 157 12.07 -3.35 -10.11
N MET A 158 13.00 -4.14 -9.52
CA MET A 158 14.42 -4.00 -9.83
C MET A 158 14.74 -4.22 -11.31
N LYS A 159 14.00 -5.13 -11.97
CA LYS A 159 14.15 -5.42 -13.40
C LYS A 159 13.28 -4.54 -14.31
N LEU A 160 12.36 -3.79 -13.73
CA LEU A 160 11.45 -2.95 -14.52
C LEU A 160 12.17 -1.90 -15.40
N PRO A 161 13.22 -1.18 -14.92
CA PRO A 161 13.97 -0.26 -15.75
C PRO A 161 14.65 -0.94 -16.95
N GLU A 162 15.19 -2.14 -16.75
CA GLU A 162 15.81 -2.93 -17.83
C GLU A 162 14.77 -3.35 -18.86
N LEU A 163 13.64 -3.89 -18.42
CA LEU A 163 12.52 -4.27 -19.28
C LEU A 163 11.91 -3.08 -20.02
N LEU A 164 11.81 -1.93 -19.37
CA LEU A 164 11.30 -0.71 -20.00
C LEU A 164 12.27 -0.12 -21.02
N SER A 165 13.58 -0.32 -20.86
CA SER A 165 14.58 0.12 -21.84
C SER A 165 14.56 -0.75 -23.11
N GLU A 166 14.20 -2.02 -23.01
CA GLU A 166 14.03 -2.91 -24.16
C GLU A 166 12.75 -2.63 -24.95
N ILE A 167 11.70 -2.15 -24.28
CA ILE A 167 10.47 -1.71 -24.94
C ILE A 167 10.70 -0.28 -25.41
N ASN A 168 10.63 -0.06 -26.71
CA ASN A 168 10.86 1.24 -27.37
C ASN A 168 9.73 2.23 -27.00
N ILE A 169 9.68 2.63 -25.71
CA ILE A 169 8.62 3.46 -25.08
C ILE A 169 8.60 4.88 -25.68
N ASN A 170 9.63 5.25 -26.46
CA ASN A 170 9.66 6.52 -27.19
C ASN A 170 8.48 6.71 -28.18
N LEU A 171 7.74 5.64 -28.49
CA LEU A 171 6.54 5.68 -29.32
C LEU A 171 5.26 6.03 -28.54
N LEU A 172 5.24 5.86 -27.22
CA LEU A 172 4.08 6.20 -26.41
C LEU A 172 4.27 7.59 -25.77
N ASN A 173 3.30 8.46 -26.03
CA ASN A 173 3.25 9.75 -25.35
C ASN A 173 3.22 9.53 -23.84
N LYS A 174 4.08 10.20 -23.05
CA LYS A 174 4.19 10.09 -21.60
C LYS A 174 2.82 10.17 -20.88
N ASN A 175 1.93 11.00 -21.41
CA ASN A 175 0.58 11.15 -20.86
C ASN A 175 -0.27 9.89 -21.01
N ILE A 176 -0.13 9.18 -22.13
CA ILE A 176 -0.85 7.92 -22.37
C ILE A 176 -0.33 6.83 -21.45
N LEU A 177 0.99 6.76 -21.27
CA LEU A 177 1.63 5.79 -20.37
C LEU A 177 1.15 6.02 -18.92
N PHE A 178 1.13 7.28 -18.46
CA PHE A 178 0.64 7.61 -17.12
C PHE A 178 -0.84 7.23 -16.93
N LEU A 179 -1.66 7.48 -17.93
CA LEU A 179 -3.09 7.13 -17.91
C LEU A 179 -3.28 5.60 -17.87
N LEU A 180 -2.49 4.84 -18.62
CA LEU A 180 -2.51 3.37 -18.59
C LEU A 180 -2.12 2.83 -17.21
N ILE A 181 -1.09 3.41 -16.57
CA ILE A 181 -0.69 3.04 -15.21
C ILE A 181 -1.84 3.33 -14.22
N MET A 182 -2.45 4.50 -14.28
CA MET A 182 -3.58 4.86 -13.43
C MET A 182 -4.76 3.89 -13.60
N LEU A 183 -5.09 3.55 -14.84
CA LEU A 183 -6.16 2.59 -15.14
C LEU A 183 -5.83 1.19 -14.60
N SER A 184 -4.60 0.71 -14.77
CA SER A 184 -4.17 -0.60 -14.28
C SER A 184 -4.19 -0.67 -12.76
N THR A 185 -3.77 0.40 -12.06
CA THR A 185 -3.80 0.45 -10.59
C THR A 185 -5.22 0.39 -10.04
N ILE A 186 -6.16 1.14 -10.65
CA ILE A 186 -7.58 1.11 -10.28
C ILE A 186 -8.16 -0.30 -10.51
N LEU A 187 -7.83 -0.93 -11.63
CA LEU A 187 -8.33 -2.26 -11.97
C LEU A 187 -7.82 -3.33 -11.01
N ILE A 188 -6.52 -3.31 -10.67
CA ILE A 188 -5.92 -4.21 -9.67
C ILE A 188 -6.63 -4.07 -8.33
N MET A 189 -6.83 -2.85 -7.84
CA MET A 189 -7.49 -2.58 -6.58
C MET A 189 -8.95 -3.06 -6.59
N TYR A 190 -9.67 -2.83 -7.68
CA TYR A 190 -11.06 -3.23 -7.82
C TYR A 190 -11.22 -4.75 -7.84
N ILE A 191 -10.39 -5.46 -8.63
CA ILE A 191 -10.40 -6.93 -8.67
C ILE A 191 -10.08 -7.50 -7.29
N SER A 192 -9.05 -6.98 -6.63
CA SER A 192 -8.65 -7.42 -5.31
C SER A 192 -9.78 -7.20 -4.28
N TYR A 193 -10.46 -6.06 -4.34
CA TYR A 193 -11.64 -5.79 -3.49
C TYR A 193 -12.75 -6.81 -3.71
N LEU A 194 -13.12 -7.11 -4.96
CA LEU A 194 -14.15 -8.09 -5.27
C LEU A 194 -13.80 -9.49 -4.76
N VAL A 195 -12.54 -9.90 -4.95
CA VAL A 195 -12.05 -11.19 -4.45
C VAL A 195 -12.14 -11.26 -2.92
N THR A 196 -11.70 -10.20 -2.23
CA THR A 196 -11.73 -10.14 -0.77
C THR A 196 -13.15 -10.24 -0.23
N VAL A 197 -14.08 -9.48 -0.79
CA VAL A 197 -15.51 -9.50 -0.40
C VAL A 197 -16.11 -10.90 -0.62
N ASN A 198 -15.83 -11.51 -1.77
CA ASN A 198 -16.39 -12.82 -2.11
C ASN A 198 -15.88 -13.93 -1.17
N ILE A 199 -14.58 -13.91 -0.86
CA ILE A 199 -14.00 -14.92 0.04
C ILE A 199 -14.48 -14.69 1.47
N TYR A 200 -14.48 -13.44 1.93
CA TYR A 200 -14.90 -13.13 3.29
C TYR A 200 -16.36 -13.52 3.56
N ASN A 201 -17.26 -13.27 2.61
CA ASN A 201 -18.66 -13.70 2.71
C ASN A 201 -18.82 -15.24 2.75
N ARG A 202 -17.89 -16.00 2.16
CA ARG A 202 -17.93 -17.48 2.21
C ARG A 202 -17.37 -18.07 3.50
N VAL A 203 -16.49 -17.36 4.18
CA VAL A 203 -15.86 -17.81 5.44
C VAL A 203 -16.79 -17.53 6.63
N GLU A 204 -17.72 -16.58 6.49
CA GLU A 204 -18.71 -16.24 7.53
C GLU A 204 -19.98 -17.13 7.51
N LEU A 205 -20.16 -17.96 6.50
CA LEU A 205 -21.24 -18.95 6.42
C LEU A 205 -20.78 -20.31 6.91
#